data_7e310aa20aed21099f6d57026a11a552
#
_entry.id   7e310aa20aed21099f6d57026a11a552
#
_cell.length_a   1.000
_cell.length_b   1.000
_cell.length_c   1.000
_cell.angle_alpha   90.00
_cell.angle_beta   90.00
_cell.angle_gamma   90.00
#
_symmetry.space_group_name_H-M   'P 1'
#
loop_
_entity.id
_entity.type
_entity.pdbx_description
1 polymer ?
#
loop_
_entity_poly.entity_id
_entity_poly.type
_entity_poly.pdbx_seq_one_letter_code
_entity_poly.pdbx_strand_id
1 'polypeptide(L)'
;MAKPSCVHFLGDIPGLGEDLLQKLIHQNVQCSIDIEWYEKIISSLSTELEFFANKPVLYDDKLIQAQDIVVYFAFNRNEIDLFAFSKFPCEILVVTNHDSVLVSKQEKTRFVYVYDMILCTTITDASNDILDEYLSLCKSDDVNPKLVGDTKHWWVSQQDVAAGLARLLSNVTTLPSTSHLCGRRGWTKLETYQQLLLLYQRTIAGSSGNFKATHLEQKPVINPVLEDISQINKSSRPDLSIINEALREIDGEGWRPLTPLRTSLMQYLATKDFDQSV
;
A
#
# COMPACT_ATOMS: atom_id res chain seq x y z
N MET A 1 -4.86 -0.88 -27.02
CA MET A 1 -3.92 -1.37 -25.99
C MET A 1 -4.31 -2.78 -25.62
N ALA A 2 -3.38 -3.71 -25.60
CA ALA A 2 -3.67 -5.09 -25.22
C ALA A 2 -3.71 -5.20 -23.69
N LYS A 3 -4.76 -5.79 -23.16
CA LYS A 3 -4.81 -6.18 -21.73
C LYS A 3 -3.96 -7.44 -21.56
N PRO A 4 -3.34 -7.67 -20.37
CA PRO A 4 -2.74 -8.96 -20.07
C PRO A 4 -3.80 -10.05 -20.13
N SER A 5 -3.42 -11.27 -20.54
CA SER A 5 -4.36 -12.40 -20.54
C SER A 5 -4.69 -12.82 -19.12
N CYS A 6 -3.67 -12.86 -18.26
CA CYS A 6 -3.80 -13.15 -16.85
C CYS A 6 -2.78 -12.37 -16.03
N VAL A 7 -3.14 -11.98 -14.80
CA VAL A 7 -2.23 -11.42 -13.80
C VAL A 7 -2.07 -12.44 -12.67
N HIS A 8 -0.83 -12.89 -12.46
CA HIS A 8 -0.50 -13.92 -11.47
C HIS A 8 0.05 -13.26 -10.20
N PHE A 9 -0.54 -13.57 -9.05
CA PHE A 9 -0.20 -13.00 -7.75
C PHE A 9 0.65 -13.95 -6.94
N LEU A 10 1.86 -13.54 -6.58
CA LEU A 10 2.83 -14.33 -5.82
C LEU A 10 3.43 -13.52 -4.67
N GLY A 11 3.91 -14.21 -3.63
CA GLY A 11 4.59 -13.58 -2.49
C GLY A 11 3.63 -13.10 -1.40
N ASP A 12 3.93 -11.94 -0.79
CA ASP A 12 3.21 -11.39 0.36
C ASP A 12 1.91 -10.68 -0.11
N ILE A 13 0.92 -11.46 -0.56
CA ILE A 13 -0.31 -10.97 -1.21
C ILE A 13 -1.25 -10.23 -0.25
N PRO A 14 -1.46 -10.63 1.02
CA PRO A 14 -2.43 -9.99 1.89
C PRO A 14 -2.27 -8.49 2.01
N GLY A 15 -3.39 -7.81 2.13
CA GLY A 15 -3.44 -6.35 2.15
C GLY A 15 -3.39 -5.76 0.74
N LEU A 16 -2.25 -5.27 0.30
CA LEU A 16 -2.14 -4.60 -1.01
C LEU A 16 -2.53 -5.49 -2.18
N GLY A 17 -2.08 -6.75 -2.17
CA GLY A 17 -2.41 -7.69 -3.25
C GLY A 17 -3.90 -8.02 -3.29
N GLU A 18 -4.57 -8.09 -2.15
CA GLU A 18 -6.01 -8.31 -2.05
C GLU A 18 -6.81 -7.13 -2.64
N ASP A 19 -6.47 -5.89 -2.24
CA ASP A 19 -7.07 -4.69 -2.81
C ASP A 19 -6.82 -4.57 -4.33
N LEU A 20 -5.62 -4.93 -4.78
CA LEU A 20 -5.27 -4.93 -6.20
C LEU A 20 -6.07 -5.98 -6.97
N LEU A 21 -6.15 -7.18 -6.43
CA LEU A 21 -6.93 -8.27 -7.00
C LEU A 21 -8.40 -7.86 -7.20
N GLN A 22 -9.02 -7.32 -6.15
CA GLN A 22 -10.39 -6.84 -6.20
C GLN A 22 -10.59 -5.83 -7.34
N LYS A 23 -9.69 -4.84 -7.46
CA LYS A 23 -9.75 -3.83 -8.53
C LYS A 23 -9.60 -4.43 -9.93
N LEU A 24 -8.73 -5.42 -10.11
CA LEU A 24 -8.53 -6.07 -11.41
C LEU A 24 -9.73 -6.93 -11.80
N ILE A 25 -10.34 -7.64 -10.85
CA ILE A 25 -11.58 -8.40 -11.09
C ILE A 25 -12.70 -7.47 -11.53
N HIS A 26 -12.86 -6.31 -10.88
CA HIS A 26 -13.84 -5.29 -11.30
C HIS A 26 -13.60 -4.77 -12.72
N GLN A 27 -12.37 -4.84 -13.22
CA GLN A 27 -12.00 -4.46 -14.58
C GLN A 27 -12.05 -5.62 -15.57
N ASN A 28 -12.60 -6.78 -15.15
CA ASN A 28 -12.64 -8.02 -15.92
C ASN A 28 -11.26 -8.51 -16.40
N VAL A 29 -10.24 -8.37 -15.56
CA VAL A 29 -8.92 -8.95 -15.77
C VAL A 29 -8.90 -10.33 -15.11
N GLN A 30 -8.45 -11.35 -15.85
CA GLN A 30 -8.26 -12.68 -15.27
C GLN A 30 -7.10 -12.64 -14.30
N CYS A 31 -7.26 -13.24 -13.12
CA CYS A 31 -6.24 -13.29 -12.09
C CYS A 31 -6.03 -14.73 -11.59
N SER A 32 -4.80 -15.04 -11.18
CA SER A 32 -4.50 -16.26 -10.43
C SER A 32 -3.75 -15.95 -9.14
N ILE A 33 -3.91 -16.77 -8.13
CA ILE A 33 -3.40 -16.55 -6.78
C ILE A 33 -2.63 -17.78 -6.33
N ASP A 34 -1.49 -17.55 -5.65
CA ASP A 34 -0.69 -18.62 -5.02
C ASP A 34 -1.55 -19.45 -4.06
N ILE A 35 -1.27 -20.76 -4.02
CA ILE A 35 -1.99 -21.73 -3.19
C ILE A 35 -2.02 -21.34 -1.70
N GLU A 36 -0.96 -20.72 -1.22
CA GLU A 36 -0.85 -20.29 0.18
C GLU A 36 -1.97 -19.32 0.58
N TRP A 37 -2.40 -18.47 -0.35
CA TRP A 37 -3.37 -17.39 -0.09
C TRP A 37 -4.73 -17.62 -0.71
N TYR A 38 -4.83 -18.57 -1.66
CA TYR A 38 -6.04 -18.76 -2.47
C TYR A 38 -7.30 -18.91 -1.63
N GLU A 39 -7.32 -19.87 -0.70
CA GLU A 39 -8.52 -20.15 0.11
C GLU A 39 -8.91 -18.97 1.00
N LYS A 40 -7.93 -18.31 1.63
CA LYS A 40 -8.17 -17.14 2.50
C LYS A 40 -8.79 -15.98 1.73
N ILE A 41 -8.24 -15.65 0.57
CA ILE A 41 -8.68 -14.52 -0.25
C ILE A 41 -10.03 -14.83 -0.90
N ILE A 42 -10.24 -16.04 -1.41
CA ILE A 42 -11.55 -16.43 -1.97
C ILE A 42 -12.63 -16.40 -0.89
N SER A 43 -12.32 -16.79 0.34
CA SER A 43 -13.27 -16.71 1.45
C SER A 43 -13.60 -15.25 1.81
N SER A 44 -12.62 -14.36 1.87
CA SER A 44 -12.83 -12.93 2.18
C SER A 44 -13.66 -12.22 1.12
N LEU A 45 -13.46 -12.55 -0.14
CA LEU A 45 -14.16 -11.95 -1.29
C LEU A 45 -15.40 -12.73 -1.75
N SER A 46 -15.82 -13.78 -1.03
CA SER A 46 -16.83 -14.72 -1.48
C SER A 46 -18.14 -14.07 -1.96
N THR A 47 -18.64 -13.12 -1.18
CA THR A 47 -19.88 -12.38 -1.51
C THR A 47 -19.74 -11.56 -2.80
N GLU A 48 -18.59 -10.91 -2.99
CA GLU A 48 -18.35 -10.10 -4.18
C GLU A 48 -18.16 -10.96 -5.43
N LEU A 49 -17.44 -12.08 -5.29
CA LEU A 49 -17.14 -12.98 -6.39
C LEU A 49 -18.38 -13.64 -7.00
N GLU A 50 -19.52 -13.63 -6.30
CA GLU A 50 -20.79 -14.10 -6.87
C GLU A 50 -21.26 -13.25 -8.04
N PHE A 51 -20.87 -11.96 -8.07
CA PHE A 51 -21.32 -11.00 -9.08
C PHE A 51 -20.38 -10.87 -10.28
N PHE A 52 -19.21 -11.52 -10.26
CA PHE A 52 -18.22 -11.40 -11.34
C PHE A 52 -18.11 -12.68 -12.15
N ALA A 53 -18.00 -12.51 -13.49
CA ALA A 53 -17.81 -13.62 -14.42
C ALA A 53 -16.40 -14.24 -14.29
N ASN A 54 -15.39 -13.40 -14.09
CA ASN A 54 -14.00 -13.81 -13.97
C ASN A 54 -13.63 -13.98 -12.50
N LYS A 55 -13.71 -15.22 -12.02
CA LYS A 55 -13.24 -15.56 -10.68
C LYS A 55 -11.73 -15.83 -10.71
N PRO A 56 -10.98 -15.45 -9.65
CA PRO A 56 -9.58 -15.83 -9.55
C PRO A 56 -9.44 -17.36 -9.59
N VAL A 57 -8.37 -17.80 -10.22
CA VAL A 57 -8.03 -19.23 -10.29
C VAL A 57 -6.79 -19.52 -9.46
N LEU A 58 -6.56 -20.77 -9.14
CA LEU A 58 -5.34 -21.21 -8.49
C LEU A 58 -4.16 -21.02 -9.45
N TYR A 59 -3.04 -20.51 -8.93
CA TYR A 59 -1.82 -20.33 -9.69
C TYR A 59 -1.21 -21.67 -10.12
N ASP A 60 -0.84 -21.77 -11.39
CA ASP A 60 -0.07 -22.88 -11.97
C ASP A 60 1.02 -22.31 -12.89
N ASP A 61 2.27 -22.57 -12.54
CA ASP A 61 3.44 -22.07 -13.28
C ASP A 61 3.55 -22.59 -14.73
N LYS A 62 2.89 -23.72 -15.01
CA LYS A 62 2.87 -24.34 -16.37
C LYS A 62 1.95 -23.63 -17.33
N LEU A 63 1.02 -22.82 -16.80
CA LEU A 63 0.01 -22.11 -17.61
C LEU A 63 0.42 -20.69 -17.96
N ILE A 64 1.57 -20.21 -17.47
CA ILE A 64 2.05 -18.84 -17.71
C ILE A 64 2.40 -18.64 -19.19
N GLN A 65 1.85 -17.61 -19.80
CA GLN A 65 2.06 -17.24 -21.21
C GLN A 65 2.84 -15.93 -21.31
N ALA A 66 3.38 -15.66 -22.51
CA ALA A 66 4.22 -14.48 -22.73
C ALA A 66 3.49 -13.13 -22.58
N GLN A 67 2.16 -13.12 -22.74
CA GLN A 67 1.31 -11.95 -22.59
C GLN A 67 0.77 -11.77 -21.16
N ASP A 68 1.09 -12.68 -20.24
CA ASP A 68 0.71 -12.57 -18.84
C ASP A 68 1.66 -11.64 -18.08
N ILE A 69 1.29 -11.30 -16.85
CA ILE A 69 2.14 -10.55 -15.93
C ILE A 69 2.16 -11.27 -14.60
N VAL A 70 3.35 -11.48 -14.06
CA VAL A 70 3.52 -11.94 -12.68
C VAL A 70 3.74 -10.72 -11.79
N VAL A 71 2.90 -10.55 -10.78
CA VAL A 71 3.08 -9.53 -9.72
C VAL A 71 3.60 -10.24 -8.49
N TYR A 72 4.84 -9.93 -8.12
CA TYR A 72 5.51 -10.50 -6.96
C TYR A 72 5.60 -9.47 -5.84
N PHE A 73 4.87 -9.71 -4.76
CA PHE A 73 4.89 -8.86 -3.57
C PHE A 73 6.05 -9.29 -2.66
N ALA A 74 7.01 -8.41 -2.46
CA ALA A 74 8.24 -8.66 -1.71
C ALA A 74 8.41 -7.60 -0.61
N PHE A 75 7.43 -7.51 0.29
CA PHE A 75 7.49 -6.59 1.42
C PHE A 75 8.37 -7.15 2.54
N ASN A 76 9.12 -6.26 3.20
CA ASN A 76 9.99 -6.60 4.35
C ASN A 76 11.05 -7.68 4.07
N ARG A 77 11.45 -7.82 2.81
CA ARG A 77 12.49 -8.75 2.38
C ARG A 77 13.79 -8.00 2.12
N ASN A 78 14.84 -8.35 2.84
CA ASN A 78 16.18 -7.76 2.64
C ASN A 78 16.80 -8.18 1.31
N GLU A 79 16.49 -9.38 0.85
CA GLU A 79 17.00 -9.96 -0.39
C GLU A 79 15.85 -10.47 -1.26
N ILE A 80 15.89 -10.15 -2.55
CA ILE A 80 14.94 -10.65 -3.53
C ILE A 80 15.71 -11.50 -4.53
N ASP A 81 15.47 -12.81 -4.48
CA ASP A 81 15.99 -13.74 -5.48
C ASP A 81 14.94 -13.96 -6.57
N LEU A 82 15.25 -13.48 -7.76
CA LEU A 82 14.41 -13.62 -8.94
C LEU A 82 14.79 -14.81 -9.81
N PHE A 83 15.75 -15.63 -9.40
CA PHE A 83 16.18 -16.78 -10.18
C PHE A 83 15.02 -17.78 -10.42
N ALA A 84 14.16 -17.97 -9.44
CA ALA A 84 12.96 -18.81 -9.55
C ALA A 84 12.04 -18.38 -10.72
N PHE A 85 12.03 -17.10 -11.06
CA PHE A 85 11.20 -16.53 -12.13
C PHE A 85 11.88 -16.51 -13.50
N SER A 86 13.15 -16.93 -13.61
CA SER A 86 13.93 -16.90 -14.87
C SER A 86 13.28 -17.74 -15.99
N LYS A 87 12.50 -18.74 -15.61
CA LYS A 87 11.78 -19.61 -16.52
C LYS A 87 10.52 -18.99 -17.13
N PHE A 88 10.02 -17.88 -16.59
CA PHE A 88 8.76 -17.30 -17.04
C PHE A 88 8.93 -16.52 -18.34
N PRO A 89 8.06 -16.74 -19.33
CA PRO A 89 8.13 -16.05 -20.61
C PRO A 89 7.62 -14.60 -20.55
N CYS A 90 6.93 -14.22 -19.47
CA CYS A 90 6.21 -12.97 -19.28
C CYS A 90 7.02 -11.90 -18.54
N GLU A 91 6.47 -10.69 -18.41
CA GLU A 91 7.00 -9.64 -17.54
C GLU A 91 6.71 -9.94 -16.06
N ILE A 92 7.65 -9.53 -15.20
CA ILE A 92 7.55 -9.68 -13.75
C ILE A 92 7.55 -8.29 -13.13
N LEU A 93 6.49 -7.94 -12.43
CA LEU A 93 6.39 -6.72 -11.65
C LEU A 93 6.65 -7.02 -10.18
N VAL A 94 7.81 -6.59 -9.68
CA VAL A 94 8.16 -6.70 -8.26
C VAL A 94 7.64 -5.46 -7.54
N VAL A 95 6.81 -5.67 -6.52
CA VAL A 95 6.27 -4.61 -5.66
C VAL A 95 6.90 -4.76 -4.28
N THR A 96 7.63 -3.75 -3.82
CA THR A 96 8.39 -3.79 -2.56
C THR A 96 8.38 -2.44 -1.85
N ASN A 97 8.66 -2.43 -0.56
CA ASN A 97 8.74 -1.22 0.27
C ASN A 97 10.19 -0.81 0.61
N HIS A 98 11.17 -1.56 0.14
CA HIS A 98 12.60 -1.33 0.44
C HIS A 98 13.45 -1.33 -0.82
N ASP A 99 14.60 -0.64 -0.75
CA ASP A 99 15.71 -0.84 -1.65
C ASP A 99 16.39 -2.19 -1.33
N SER A 100 15.63 -3.27 -1.56
CA SER A 100 16.11 -4.64 -1.31
C SER A 100 17.30 -4.96 -2.20
N VAL A 101 18.26 -5.71 -1.69
CA VAL A 101 19.38 -6.18 -2.49
C VAL A 101 18.87 -7.18 -3.50
N LEU A 102 18.98 -6.83 -4.79
CA LEU A 102 18.65 -7.74 -5.89
C LEU A 102 19.79 -8.74 -6.06
N VAL A 103 19.52 -9.99 -5.76
CA VAL A 103 20.48 -11.09 -5.95
C VAL A 103 20.66 -11.42 -7.42
N SER A 104 19.58 -11.29 -8.21
CA SER A 104 19.63 -11.49 -9.67
C SER A 104 18.70 -10.53 -10.38
N LYS A 105 19.19 -9.86 -11.45
CA LYS A 105 18.37 -8.99 -12.30
C LYS A 105 18.06 -9.71 -13.60
N GLN A 106 16.80 -9.65 -14.01
CA GLN A 106 16.34 -10.19 -15.30
C GLN A 106 15.85 -9.05 -16.19
N GLU A 107 15.99 -9.18 -17.49
CA GLU A 107 15.59 -8.16 -18.47
C GLU A 107 14.09 -7.81 -18.39
N LYS A 108 13.24 -8.81 -18.10
CA LYS A 108 11.79 -8.66 -18.04
C LYS A 108 11.28 -8.26 -16.65
N THR A 109 12.17 -7.89 -15.73
CA THR A 109 11.76 -7.48 -14.39
C THR A 109 11.58 -5.98 -14.30
N ARG A 110 10.47 -5.57 -13.72
CA ARG A 110 10.06 -4.19 -13.44
C ARG A 110 9.88 -4.02 -11.93
N PHE A 111 10.19 -2.85 -11.41
CA PHE A 111 10.12 -2.57 -9.97
C PHE A 111 9.17 -1.43 -9.67
N VAL A 112 8.34 -1.64 -8.66
CA VAL A 112 7.55 -0.59 -8.03
C VAL A 112 7.93 -0.55 -6.55
N TYR A 113 8.58 0.53 -6.14
CA TYR A 113 8.91 0.81 -4.75
C TYR A 113 7.78 1.61 -4.11
N VAL A 114 7.19 1.08 -3.05
CA VAL A 114 6.10 1.72 -2.33
C VAL A 114 6.62 2.21 -0.98
N TYR A 115 6.61 3.51 -0.77
CA TYR A 115 7.12 4.15 0.45
C TYR A 115 5.98 4.58 1.35
N ASP A 116 6.19 4.43 2.66
CA ASP A 116 5.28 4.91 3.71
C ASP A 116 3.81 4.50 3.48
N MET A 117 3.58 3.27 2.99
CA MET A 117 2.22 2.77 2.78
C MET A 117 1.56 2.43 4.11
N ILE A 118 0.34 2.93 4.30
CA ILE A 118 -0.49 2.57 5.45
C ILE A 118 -1.28 1.30 5.12
N LEU A 119 -0.90 0.20 5.76
CA LEU A 119 -1.58 -1.08 5.65
C LEU A 119 -2.87 -1.09 6.46
N CYS A 120 -3.94 -1.59 5.85
CA CYS A 120 -5.28 -1.66 6.43
C CYS A 120 -5.82 -3.09 6.27
N THR A 121 -5.07 -4.08 6.78
CA THR A 121 -5.46 -5.49 6.70
C THR A 121 -5.47 -6.14 8.07
N THR A 122 -6.40 -7.07 8.27
CA THR A 122 -6.50 -7.93 9.46
C THR A 122 -6.00 -9.35 9.19
N ILE A 123 -5.64 -9.67 7.93
CA ILE A 123 -5.37 -11.05 7.51
C ILE A 123 -3.96 -11.51 7.86
N THR A 124 -3.04 -10.58 8.12
CA THR A 124 -1.63 -10.90 8.38
C THR A 124 -1.10 -10.18 9.60
N ASP A 125 0.02 -10.72 10.11
CA ASP A 125 0.92 -10.02 11.05
C ASP A 125 1.69 -8.86 10.39
N ALA A 126 1.24 -8.40 9.20
CA ALA A 126 1.83 -7.27 8.52
C ALA A 126 1.73 -6.02 9.40
N SER A 127 2.88 -5.52 9.83
CA SER A 127 2.97 -4.39 10.73
C SER A 127 3.18 -3.09 9.96
N ASN A 128 2.62 -2.02 10.52
CA ASN A 128 3.04 -0.67 10.20
C ASN A 128 3.97 -0.21 11.33
N ASP A 129 5.20 -0.71 11.40
CA ASP A 129 6.10 -0.56 12.53
C ASP A 129 6.11 0.85 13.14
N ILE A 130 6.18 1.87 12.29
CA ILE A 130 6.18 3.27 12.72
C ILE A 130 4.82 3.68 13.33
N LEU A 131 3.71 3.27 12.71
CA LEU A 131 2.38 3.59 13.23
C LEU A 131 2.05 2.78 14.48
N ASP A 132 2.54 1.55 14.57
CA ASP A 132 2.40 0.70 15.75
C ASP A 132 3.20 1.25 16.93
N GLU A 133 4.41 1.80 16.68
CA GLU A 133 5.17 2.58 17.67
C GLU A 133 4.36 3.80 18.15
N TYR A 134 3.82 4.59 17.23
CA TYR A 134 3.03 5.77 17.58
C TYR A 134 1.74 5.40 18.32
N LEU A 135 1.08 4.31 17.92
CA LEU A 135 -0.12 3.82 18.64
C LEU A 135 0.23 3.37 20.06
N SER A 136 1.38 2.72 20.25
CA SER A 136 1.89 2.36 21.58
C SER A 136 2.11 3.60 22.44
N LEU A 137 2.68 4.67 21.88
CA LEU A 137 2.82 5.95 22.56
C LEU A 137 1.46 6.61 22.88
N CYS A 138 0.46 6.46 22.02
CA CYS A 138 -0.89 6.96 22.29
C CYS A 138 -1.56 6.22 23.46
N LYS A 139 -1.19 4.95 23.69
CA LYS A 139 -1.71 4.12 24.79
C LYS A 139 -0.96 4.35 26.11
N SER A 140 0.24 4.92 26.04
CA SER A 140 1.03 5.24 27.22
C SER A 140 0.55 6.57 27.83
N ASP A 141 0.60 6.68 29.17
CA ASP A 141 0.31 7.93 29.88
C ASP A 141 1.42 8.98 29.76
N ASP A 142 2.34 8.80 28.81
CA ASP A 142 3.49 9.68 28.65
C ASP A 142 3.09 10.99 27.97
N VAL A 143 3.06 12.05 28.73
CA VAL A 143 2.51 13.37 28.33
C VAL A 143 3.34 14.06 27.25
N ASN A 144 4.59 13.63 27.02
CA ASN A 144 5.51 14.22 26.03
C ASN A 144 6.41 13.18 25.37
N PRO A 145 5.92 12.38 24.42
CA PRO A 145 6.81 11.49 23.69
C PRO A 145 7.83 12.34 22.92
N LYS A 146 9.11 12.03 23.13
CA LYS A 146 10.22 12.69 22.42
C LYS A 146 10.26 12.23 20.95
N LEU A 147 9.32 12.68 20.15
CA LEU A 147 9.31 12.47 18.70
C LEU A 147 10.27 13.47 18.03
N VAL A 148 11.56 13.34 18.31
CA VAL A 148 12.59 14.22 17.77
C VAL A 148 13.10 13.66 16.45
N GLY A 149 13.15 14.48 15.43
CA GLY A 149 13.79 14.19 14.15
C GLY A 149 13.13 14.89 12.97
N ASP A 150 13.95 15.30 12.00
CA ASP A 150 13.53 15.96 10.77
C ASP A 150 13.04 14.98 9.70
N THR A 151 12.85 13.71 10.04
CA THR A 151 12.40 12.68 9.09
C THR A 151 10.96 12.94 8.71
N LYS A 152 10.70 13.07 7.42
CA LYS A 152 9.36 13.18 6.86
C LYS A 152 8.91 11.83 6.30
N HIS A 153 7.63 11.53 6.46
CA HIS A 153 6.95 10.39 5.85
C HIS A 153 6.03 10.88 4.74
N TRP A 154 6.00 10.14 3.66
CA TRP A 154 5.17 10.43 2.48
C TRP A 154 4.01 9.44 2.44
N TRP A 155 3.18 9.46 3.49
CA TRP A 155 2.11 8.49 3.70
C TRP A 155 1.19 8.35 2.50
N VAL A 156 0.95 7.11 2.10
CA VAL A 156 0.01 6.75 1.04
C VAL A 156 -0.92 5.64 1.52
N SER A 157 -2.17 5.71 1.11
CA SER A 157 -3.16 4.65 1.38
C SER A 157 -2.84 3.41 0.55
N GLN A 158 -2.97 2.23 1.15
CA GLN A 158 -2.95 0.94 0.47
C GLN A 158 -3.92 0.93 -0.73
N GLN A 159 -5.12 1.49 -0.56
CA GLN A 159 -6.13 1.56 -1.62
C GLN A 159 -5.72 2.42 -2.81
N ASP A 160 -5.02 3.54 -2.57
CA ASP A 160 -4.48 4.38 -3.65
C ASP A 160 -3.37 3.67 -4.40
N VAL A 161 -2.47 2.96 -3.68
CA VAL A 161 -1.41 2.15 -4.30
C VAL A 161 -2.03 1.06 -5.17
N ALA A 162 -3.01 0.31 -4.64
CA ALA A 162 -3.73 -0.71 -5.40
C ALA A 162 -4.41 -0.12 -6.64
N ALA A 163 -5.02 1.07 -6.54
CA ALA A 163 -5.63 1.75 -7.67
C ALA A 163 -4.59 2.14 -8.74
N GLY A 164 -3.44 2.66 -8.34
CA GLY A 164 -2.34 2.99 -9.27
C GLY A 164 -1.81 1.76 -9.99
N LEU A 165 -1.56 0.68 -9.26
CA LEU A 165 -1.11 -0.60 -9.82
C LEU A 165 -2.15 -1.21 -10.76
N ALA A 166 -3.45 -1.17 -10.40
CA ALA A 166 -4.51 -1.68 -11.26
C ALA A 166 -4.59 -0.93 -12.60
N ARG A 167 -4.42 0.40 -12.58
CA ARG A 167 -4.35 1.22 -13.79
C ARG A 167 -3.16 0.82 -14.68
N LEU A 168 -1.99 0.64 -14.08
CA LEU A 168 -0.79 0.17 -14.80
C LEU A 168 -1.03 -1.20 -15.45
N LEU A 169 -1.56 -2.16 -14.70
CA LEU A 169 -1.71 -3.55 -15.14
C LEU A 169 -2.84 -3.75 -16.15
N SER A 170 -3.87 -2.90 -16.13
CA SER A 170 -5.02 -3.04 -17.04
C SER A 170 -4.75 -2.56 -18.45
N ASN A 171 -3.74 -1.73 -18.67
CA ASN A 171 -3.52 -1.02 -19.92
C ASN A 171 -2.07 -1.08 -20.40
N VAL A 172 -1.40 -2.20 -20.15
CA VAL A 172 0.05 -2.30 -20.40
C VAL A 172 0.36 -2.30 -21.89
N THR A 173 1.11 -1.28 -22.31
CA THR A 173 1.95 -1.36 -23.51
C THR A 173 3.42 -1.60 -23.11
N THR A 174 3.86 -1.00 -22.03
CA THR A 174 5.20 -1.17 -21.49
C THR A 174 5.21 -0.73 -20.03
N LEU A 175 5.53 -1.64 -19.12
CA LEU A 175 5.76 -1.28 -17.72
C LEU A 175 7.07 -0.51 -17.59
N PRO A 176 7.13 0.58 -16.82
CA PRO A 176 8.39 1.28 -16.55
C PRO A 176 9.36 0.35 -15.81
N SER A 177 10.66 0.45 -16.13
CA SER A 177 11.70 -0.41 -15.54
C SER A 177 11.75 -0.28 -14.01
N THR A 178 11.57 0.94 -13.51
CA THR A 178 11.55 1.26 -12.09
C THR A 178 10.63 2.45 -11.86
N SER A 179 9.77 2.37 -10.86
CA SER A 179 8.89 3.46 -10.46
C SER A 179 8.70 3.50 -8.96
N HIS A 180 8.26 4.65 -8.45
CA HIS A 180 8.06 4.90 -7.03
C HIS A 180 6.62 5.33 -6.77
N LEU A 181 6.02 4.82 -5.70
CA LEU A 181 4.69 5.18 -5.22
C LEU A 181 4.80 5.68 -3.78
N CYS A 182 4.31 6.89 -3.54
CA CYS A 182 4.18 7.45 -2.20
C CYS A 182 3.15 8.58 -2.20
N GLY A 183 2.86 9.12 -1.02
CA GLY A 183 2.01 10.31 -0.89
C GLY A 183 2.64 11.56 -1.47
N ARG A 184 1.83 12.56 -1.72
CA ARG A 184 2.28 13.85 -2.32
C ARG A 184 2.77 14.85 -1.29
N ARG A 185 2.31 14.75 -0.04
CA ARG A 185 2.68 15.61 1.07
C ARG A 185 3.62 14.88 2.02
N GLY A 186 4.72 15.53 2.40
CA GLY A 186 5.57 15.09 3.50
C GLY A 186 4.93 15.44 4.85
N TRP A 187 4.92 14.50 5.79
CA TRP A 187 4.43 14.65 7.15
C TRP A 187 5.58 14.42 8.13
N THR A 188 5.77 15.32 9.06
CA THR A 188 6.73 15.09 10.14
C THR A 188 6.23 13.99 11.08
N LYS A 189 7.14 13.42 11.88
CA LYS A 189 6.77 12.46 12.93
C LYS A 189 5.75 13.05 13.89
N LEU A 190 5.95 14.29 14.31
CA LEU A 190 5.05 14.98 15.22
C LEU A 190 3.66 15.19 14.62
N GLU A 191 3.57 15.68 13.37
CA GLU A 191 2.27 15.85 12.69
C GLU A 191 1.53 14.53 12.56
N THR A 192 2.23 13.46 12.17
CA THR A 192 1.64 12.12 12.04
C THR A 192 1.11 11.62 13.38
N TYR A 193 1.94 11.71 14.44
CA TYR A 193 1.57 11.32 15.79
C TYR A 193 0.34 12.09 16.30
N GLN A 194 0.31 13.41 16.12
CA GLN A 194 -0.82 14.25 16.55
C GLN A 194 -2.13 13.89 15.84
N GLN A 195 -2.05 13.56 14.53
CA GLN A 195 -3.22 13.07 13.79
C GLN A 195 -3.70 11.72 14.35
N LEU A 196 -2.78 10.80 14.59
CA LEU A 196 -3.10 9.47 15.13
C LEU A 196 -3.66 9.57 16.54
N LEU A 197 -3.03 10.34 17.43
CA LEU A 197 -3.48 10.54 18.81
C LEU A 197 -4.92 11.09 18.88
N LEU A 198 -5.22 12.10 18.07
CA LEU A 198 -6.57 12.66 18.00
C LEU A 198 -7.60 11.62 17.56
N LEU A 199 -7.28 10.81 16.56
CA LEU A 199 -8.16 9.75 16.07
C LEU A 199 -8.31 8.64 17.09
N TYR A 200 -7.21 8.23 17.73
CA TYR A 200 -7.21 7.24 18.81
C TYR A 200 -8.12 7.65 19.96
N GLN A 201 -7.98 8.88 20.49
CA GLN A 201 -8.81 9.42 21.55
C GLN A 201 -10.31 9.42 21.18
N ARG A 202 -10.63 9.76 19.93
CA ARG A 202 -12.01 9.71 19.42
C ARG A 202 -12.54 8.28 19.31
N THR A 203 -11.72 7.35 18.90
CA THR A 203 -12.08 5.93 18.82
C THR A 203 -12.39 5.37 20.19
N ILE A 204 -11.52 5.62 21.19
CA ILE A 204 -11.75 5.20 22.58
C ILE A 204 -12.99 5.85 23.17
N ALA A 205 -13.18 7.16 22.96
CA ALA A 205 -14.39 7.84 23.44
C ALA A 205 -15.67 7.28 22.78
N GLY A 206 -15.59 6.90 21.51
CA GLY A 206 -16.69 6.27 20.78
C GLY A 206 -17.01 4.87 21.29
N SER A 207 -16.00 4.03 21.44
CA SER A 207 -16.17 2.64 21.91
C SER A 207 -16.68 2.55 23.38
N SER A 208 -16.25 3.48 24.24
CA SER A 208 -16.71 3.57 25.63
C SER A 208 -18.09 4.25 25.80
N GLY A 209 -18.71 4.73 24.74
CA GLY A 209 -19.97 5.49 24.78
C GLY A 209 -19.82 6.92 25.35
N ASN A 210 -18.61 7.37 25.63
CA ASN A 210 -18.32 8.68 26.23
C ASN A 210 -18.02 9.78 25.21
N PHE A 211 -18.38 9.59 23.95
CA PHE A 211 -18.13 10.55 22.89
C PHE A 211 -18.99 11.84 23.11
N LYS A 212 -18.33 13.00 23.09
CA LYS A 212 -18.94 14.31 23.28
C LYS A 212 -18.59 15.24 22.11
N ALA A 213 -19.38 16.28 21.89
CA ALA A 213 -19.13 17.29 20.88
C ALA A 213 -17.73 17.94 20.97
N THR A 214 -17.22 18.12 22.20
CA THR A 214 -15.86 18.63 22.45
C THR A 214 -14.74 17.81 21.81
N HIS A 215 -14.95 16.50 21.62
CA HIS A 215 -13.97 15.66 20.88
C HIS A 215 -13.89 16.04 19.39
N LEU A 216 -14.94 16.63 18.81
CA LEU A 216 -14.92 17.11 17.42
C LEU A 216 -14.25 18.49 17.29
N GLU A 217 -14.27 19.29 18.34
CA GLU A 217 -13.68 20.64 18.37
C GLU A 217 -12.15 20.59 18.44
N GLN A 218 -11.59 19.54 19.03
CA GLN A 218 -10.14 19.33 19.05
C GLN A 218 -9.62 19.15 17.64
N LYS A 219 -8.64 19.97 17.29
CA LYS A 219 -7.94 19.88 16.01
C LYS A 219 -6.48 19.54 16.26
N PRO A 220 -5.88 18.68 15.41
CA PRO A 220 -4.44 18.50 15.47
C PRO A 220 -3.76 19.83 15.18
N VAL A 221 -2.67 20.11 15.85
CA VAL A 221 -1.85 21.27 15.56
C VAL A 221 -1.13 21.01 14.25
N ILE A 222 -1.71 21.49 13.15
CA ILE A 222 -1.05 21.44 11.85
C ILE A 222 -0.26 22.73 11.73
N ASN A 223 1.03 22.68 11.90
CA ASN A 223 1.89 23.80 11.56
C ASN A 223 1.81 24.01 10.04
N PRO A 224 1.51 25.22 9.55
CA PRO A 224 1.63 25.50 8.14
C PRO A 224 3.09 25.24 7.75
N VAL A 225 3.31 24.36 6.78
CA VAL A 225 4.65 24.03 6.29
C VAL A 225 5.12 25.23 5.47
N LEU A 226 5.74 26.18 6.13
CA LEU A 226 6.68 27.07 5.48
C LEU A 226 7.96 26.25 5.29
N GLU A 227 8.07 25.58 4.16
CA GLU A 227 9.31 24.88 3.79
C GLU A 227 10.38 25.96 3.58
N ASP A 228 11.29 26.05 4.52
CA ASP A 228 12.51 26.79 4.32
C ASP A 228 13.33 26.04 3.25
N ILE A 229 13.39 26.63 2.06
CA ILE A 229 14.03 26.05 0.87
C ILE A 229 15.50 25.67 1.14
N SER A 230 16.12 26.25 2.16
CA SER A 230 17.51 25.94 2.58
C SER A 230 17.70 24.58 3.26
N GLN A 231 16.61 23.88 3.68
CA GLN A 231 16.68 22.59 4.38
C GLN A 231 16.25 21.38 3.53
N ILE A 232 16.14 21.52 2.21
CA ILE A 232 15.66 20.49 1.27
C ILE A 232 16.51 19.20 1.25
N ASN A 233 17.61 19.13 1.97
CA ASN A 233 18.64 18.09 1.77
C ASN A 233 18.57 16.84 2.66
N LYS A 234 17.52 16.58 3.46
CA LYS A 234 17.56 15.41 4.39
C LYS A 234 16.48 14.36 4.27
N SER A 235 15.40 14.61 3.55
CA SER A 235 14.46 13.55 3.14
C SER A 235 13.69 14.04 1.90
N SER A 236 14.32 13.91 0.74
CA SER A 236 13.64 14.21 -0.51
C SER A 236 12.55 13.15 -0.77
N ARG A 237 11.39 13.61 -1.17
CA ARG A 237 10.34 12.70 -1.68
C ARG A 237 10.91 11.87 -2.84
N PRO A 238 10.59 10.56 -2.90
CA PRO A 238 10.92 9.75 -4.07
C PRO A 238 10.45 10.40 -5.37
N ASP A 239 11.21 10.20 -6.45
CA ASP A 239 10.84 10.74 -7.75
C ASP A 239 9.60 10.00 -8.29
N LEU A 240 8.51 10.75 -8.43
CA LEU A 240 7.23 10.25 -8.94
C LEU A 240 7.06 10.53 -10.45
N SER A 241 8.06 11.09 -11.13
CA SER A 241 7.92 11.51 -12.54
C SER A 241 7.56 10.34 -13.44
N ILE A 242 8.27 9.22 -13.32
CA ILE A 242 8.10 8.03 -14.14
C ILE A 242 6.70 7.44 -14.00
N ILE A 243 6.23 7.21 -12.77
CA ILE A 243 4.90 6.65 -12.55
C ILE A 243 3.81 7.63 -12.98
N ASN A 244 4.02 8.92 -12.73
CA ASN A 244 3.06 9.95 -13.11
C ASN A 244 2.92 10.06 -14.64
N GLU A 245 4.01 9.93 -15.38
CA GLU A 245 4.02 9.93 -16.83
C GLU A 245 3.37 8.67 -17.39
N ALA A 246 3.76 7.49 -16.90
CA ALA A 246 3.17 6.22 -17.32
C ALA A 246 1.64 6.18 -17.10
N LEU A 247 1.15 6.64 -15.95
CA LEU A 247 -0.29 6.69 -15.69
C LEU A 247 -0.99 7.78 -16.53
N ARG A 248 -0.32 8.91 -16.81
CA ARG A 248 -0.87 9.96 -17.67
C ARG A 248 -1.04 9.49 -19.12
N GLU A 249 -0.12 8.68 -19.61
CA GLU A 249 -0.24 8.05 -20.94
C GLU A 249 -1.42 7.09 -21.04
N ILE A 250 -1.77 6.43 -19.92
CA ILE A 250 -2.88 5.49 -19.87
C ILE A 250 -4.25 6.18 -19.89
N ASP A 251 -4.44 7.20 -19.05
CA ASP A 251 -5.77 7.80 -18.82
C ASP A 251 -5.78 9.34 -18.71
N GLY A 252 -4.63 10.00 -18.85
CA GLY A 252 -4.50 11.46 -18.78
C GLY A 252 -4.33 12.03 -17.38
N GLU A 253 -4.54 11.26 -16.30
CA GLU A 253 -4.59 11.81 -14.93
C GLU A 253 -3.25 11.77 -14.17
N GLY A 254 -2.37 10.83 -14.50
CA GLY A 254 -1.11 10.60 -13.80
C GLY A 254 -1.30 9.99 -12.40
N TRP A 255 -0.25 10.07 -11.57
CA TRP A 255 -0.28 9.60 -10.18
C TRP A 255 -0.96 10.62 -9.27
N ARG A 256 -2.11 10.25 -8.74
CA ARG A 256 -2.91 11.11 -7.88
C ARG A 256 -3.56 10.32 -6.75
N PRO A 257 -2.84 10.09 -5.62
CA PRO A 257 -3.46 9.49 -4.44
C PRO A 257 -4.55 10.43 -3.89
N LEU A 258 -5.73 9.90 -3.70
CA LEU A 258 -6.93 10.67 -3.34
C LEU A 258 -7.31 10.53 -1.87
N THR A 259 -6.86 9.45 -1.21
CA THR A 259 -7.22 9.15 0.17
C THR A 259 -6.46 10.07 1.13
N PRO A 260 -7.16 10.91 1.91
CA PRO A 260 -6.51 11.74 2.92
C PRO A 260 -5.82 10.90 3.99
N LEU A 261 -4.68 11.35 4.53
CA LEU A 261 -3.97 10.69 5.62
C LEU A 261 -4.90 10.31 6.78
N ARG A 262 -5.79 11.22 7.16
CA ARG A 262 -6.75 10.97 8.24
C ARG A 262 -7.63 9.76 7.99
N THR A 263 -8.11 9.57 6.76
CA THR A 263 -8.93 8.42 6.38
C THR A 263 -8.13 7.13 6.46
N SER A 264 -6.89 7.13 5.97
CA SER A 264 -5.99 5.97 6.06
C SER A 264 -5.67 5.60 7.51
N LEU A 265 -5.43 6.60 8.37
CA LEU A 265 -5.21 6.37 9.81
C LEU A 265 -6.47 5.83 10.52
N MET A 266 -7.67 6.27 10.11
CA MET A 266 -8.92 5.69 10.65
C MET A 266 -9.08 4.23 10.24
N GLN A 267 -8.79 3.90 8.98
CA GLN A 267 -8.80 2.52 8.49
C GLN A 267 -7.76 1.66 9.24
N TYR A 268 -6.54 2.17 9.42
CA TYR A 268 -5.51 1.52 10.22
C TYR A 268 -5.99 1.26 11.66
N LEU A 269 -6.55 2.26 12.34
CA LEU A 269 -7.09 2.07 13.69
C LEU A 269 -8.23 1.04 13.74
N ALA A 270 -9.06 0.96 12.70
CA ALA A 270 -10.14 -0.02 12.63
C ALA A 270 -9.65 -1.48 12.53
N THR A 271 -8.38 -1.70 12.13
CA THR A 271 -7.77 -3.04 12.11
C THR A 271 -7.17 -3.45 13.46
N LYS A 272 -7.11 -2.54 14.43
CA LYS A 272 -6.51 -2.80 15.74
C LYS A 272 -7.57 -3.12 16.76
N ASP A 273 -7.34 -4.19 17.52
CA ASP A 273 -8.19 -4.52 18.65
C ASP A 273 -7.94 -3.51 19.78
N PHE A 274 -8.99 -2.79 20.11
CA PHE A 274 -9.02 -1.99 21.32
C PHE A 274 -9.74 -2.83 22.38
N ASP A 275 -8.97 -3.66 23.11
CA ASP A 275 -9.52 -4.40 24.23
C ASP A 275 -10.27 -3.43 25.14
N GLN A 276 -11.56 -3.71 25.32
CA GLN A 276 -12.41 -3.04 26.32
C GLN A 276 -12.01 -3.53 27.71
N SER A 277 -10.73 -3.35 28.07
CA SER A 277 -10.31 -3.52 29.47
C SER A 277 -10.60 -2.22 30.19
N VAL A 278 -11.84 -2.10 30.62
CA VAL A 278 -12.28 -1.19 31.69
C VAL A 278 -12.57 -2.01 32.93
#